data_392fc089c04a078b3dec7f00c14421a8
#
_entry.id   392fc089c04a078b3dec7f00c14421a8
#
_cell.length_a   1.000
_cell.length_b   1.000
_cell.length_c   1.000
_cell.angle_alpha   90.00
_cell.angle_beta   90.00
_cell.angle_gamma   90.00
#
_symmetry.space_group_name_H-M   'P 1'
#
loop_
_entity.id
_entity.type
_entity.pdbx_description
1 polymer ?
#
loop_
_entity_poly.entity_id
_entity_poly.type
_entity_poly.pdbx_seq_one_letter_code
_entity_poly.pdbx_strand_id
1 'polypeptide(L)'
;MSLKPLPTQVADADFLVSHRHPALFSEPGTGKTLTALEGYKKVGGRLVIVAPPIALRMWEQNITDHLGAKVQRIKKRSDKLDKTADAYVLSYQMAHGFPDLAGADVLVLDESDALKTLASQRTVAVYGQRSSMTNCLAAGAEHIWPLTGTPIRRYADDLYPQLKALHPKLMRETLEITSLAAFQKVFCVSQMRRFHPRQPMTSVVMGNRNEALLNDFIYKNHLAVRRTIHDVSAHMPPLTIRTITVDYDDNEELREMTAKAAYVGEEDPIMATARRLVGTAKAKHVAIYALDISDAIKSPILILYWHKDVGTKMEEILRSKGQSVVKIDGATSPDARYKAEQDFNDKKVDFMLGQISSMGVAINLQKGSHYAIFAEQDWSFAAQDQALRRLWRFGQQTHVQVDMCQAEHPIDEAVQSVNTRKEKSANKIINGV
;
A
#
# COMPACT_ATOMS: atom_id res chain seq x y z
N MET A 1 24.03 -11.11 9.59
CA MET A 1 23.70 -11.11 11.04
C MET A 1 22.20 -11.30 11.17
N SER A 2 21.77 -12.34 11.88
CA SER A 2 20.34 -12.58 12.18
C SER A 2 19.81 -11.41 13.02
N LEU A 3 18.74 -10.76 12.56
CA LEU A 3 18.08 -9.68 13.30
C LEU A 3 17.43 -10.28 14.57
N LYS A 4 17.70 -9.69 15.73
CA LYS A 4 17.03 -10.11 16.95
C LYS A 4 15.59 -9.55 16.95
N PRO A 5 14.56 -10.40 17.07
CA PRO A 5 13.18 -9.92 17.07
C PRO A 5 12.87 -9.10 18.33
N LEU A 6 11.99 -8.11 18.18
CA LEU A 6 11.46 -7.34 19.30
C LEU A 6 10.46 -8.16 20.11
N PRO A 7 10.23 -7.88 21.41
CA PRO A 7 9.22 -8.58 22.20
C PRO A 7 7.82 -8.58 21.57
N THR A 8 7.42 -7.46 20.96
CA THR A 8 6.15 -7.34 20.24
C THR A 8 6.09 -8.27 19.03
N GLN A 9 7.19 -8.44 18.30
CA GLN A 9 7.25 -9.35 17.14
C GLN A 9 7.18 -10.82 17.58
N VAL A 10 7.75 -11.16 18.73
CA VAL A 10 7.62 -12.51 19.29
C VAL A 10 6.18 -12.80 19.69
N ALA A 11 5.52 -11.87 20.38
CA ALA A 11 4.11 -11.99 20.76
C ALA A 11 3.18 -12.10 19.54
N ASP A 12 3.44 -11.30 18.50
CA ASP A 12 2.66 -11.35 17.26
C ASP A 12 2.93 -12.64 16.46
N ALA A 13 4.14 -13.20 16.53
CA ALA A 13 4.45 -14.53 15.98
C ALA A 13 3.67 -15.64 16.71
N ASP A 14 3.54 -15.55 18.05
CA ASP A 14 2.69 -16.46 18.83
C ASP A 14 1.22 -16.34 18.43
N PHE A 15 0.74 -15.13 18.22
CA PHE A 15 -0.60 -14.88 17.73
C PHE A 15 -0.86 -15.52 16.36
N LEU A 16 0.09 -15.43 15.42
CA LEU A 16 -0.03 -16.05 14.10
C LEU A 16 -0.15 -17.58 14.18
N VAL A 17 0.56 -18.21 15.08
CA VAL A 17 0.56 -19.67 15.23
C VAL A 17 -0.67 -20.17 15.98
N SER A 18 -1.13 -19.44 16.99
CA SER A 18 -2.19 -19.88 17.89
C SER A 18 -3.62 -19.65 17.38
N HIS A 19 -3.80 -18.82 16.33
CA HIS A 19 -5.12 -18.54 15.77
C HIS A 19 -5.25 -19.06 14.33
N ARG A 20 -6.50 -19.28 13.91
CA ARG A 20 -6.78 -19.79 12.57
C ARG A 20 -6.69 -18.67 11.54
N HIS A 21 -5.69 -18.72 10.67
CA HIS A 21 -5.47 -17.80 9.54
C HIS A 21 -5.54 -16.30 9.92
N PRO A 22 -4.85 -15.88 10.99
CA PRO A 22 -4.88 -14.49 11.43
C PRO A 22 -4.06 -13.60 10.52
N ALA A 23 -4.41 -12.31 10.48
CA ALA A 23 -3.69 -11.31 9.70
C ALA A 23 -2.79 -10.41 10.58
N LEU A 24 -1.70 -9.91 10.01
CA LEU A 24 -0.95 -8.78 10.56
C LEU A 24 -1.34 -7.49 9.82
N PHE A 25 -2.21 -6.70 10.42
CA PHE A 25 -2.59 -5.36 9.93
C PHE A 25 -1.69 -4.27 10.50
N SER A 26 -0.44 -4.62 10.78
CA SER A 26 0.54 -3.73 11.41
C SER A 26 1.12 -2.72 10.41
N GLU A 27 1.38 -1.51 10.87
CA GLU A 27 1.87 -0.41 10.03
C GLU A 27 3.14 -0.77 9.23
N PRO A 28 3.41 -0.08 8.11
CA PRO A 28 4.68 -0.24 7.41
C PRO A 28 5.86 0.08 8.33
N GLY A 29 6.93 -0.72 8.25
CA GLY A 29 8.11 -0.51 9.09
C GLY A 29 8.09 -1.19 10.46
N THR A 30 6.98 -1.83 10.87
CA THR A 30 6.89 -2.57 12.15
C THR A 30 7.59 -3.94 12.15
N GLY A 31 8.11 -4.39 11.00
CA GLY A 31 8.84 -5.65 10.88
C GLY A 31 7.96 -6.88 10.66
N LYS A 32 6.81 -6.73 9.99
CA LYS A 32 5.91 -7.84 9.63
C LYS A 32 6.61 -9.05 9.02
N THR A 33 7.61 -8.82 8.16
CA THR A 33 8.44 -9.87 7.55
C THR A 33 9.12 -10.73 8.60
N LEU A 34 9.81 -10.10 9.55
CA LEU A 34 10.50 -10.81 10.64
C LEU A 34 9.51 -11.53 11.55
N THR A 35 8.39 -10.90 11.88
CA THR A 35 7.31 -11.52 12.66
C THR A 35 6.79 -12.80 12.00
N ALA A 36 6.55 -12.78 10.68
CA ALA A 36 6.10 -13.98 9.95
C ALA A 36 7.17 -15.08 9.94
N LEU A 37 8.45 -14.73 9.79
CA LEU A 37 9.55 -15.71 9.85
C LEU A 37 9.74 -16.30 11.25
N GLU A 38 9.55 -15.51 12.32
CA GLU A 38 9.53 -16.01 13.70
C GLU A 38 8.34 -16.97 13.94
N GLY A 39 7.17 -16.66 13.40
CA GLY A 39 6.02 -17.58 13.42
C GLY A 39 6.32 -18.88 12.67
N TYR A 40 6.90 -18.79 11.48
CA TYR A 40 7.29 -19.96 10.69
C TYR A 40 8.31 -20.85 11.42
N LYS A 41 9.27 -20.30 12.14
CA LYS A 41 10.21 -21.11 12.97
C LYS A 41 9.50 -22.03 13.97
N LYS A 42 8.32 -21.64 14.42
CA LYS A 42 7.54 -22.42 15.39
C LYS A 42 6.69 -23.51 14.73
N VAL A 43 6.30 -23.30 13.45
CA VAL A 43 5.49 -24.26 12.67
C VAL A 43 6.39 -25.22 11.90
N GLY A 44 7.38 -24.68 11.16
CA GLY A 44 8.21 -25.47 10.24
C GLY A 44 7.49 -25.86 8.96
N GLY A 45 8.03 -26.89 8.26
CA GLY A 45 7.45 -27.42 7.05
C GLY A 45 7.70 -26.59 5.80
N ARG A 46 6.79 -26.67 4.82
CA ARG A 46 6.91 -25.96 3.54
C ARG A 46 6.36 -24.55 3.63
N LEU A 47 7.23 -23.57 3.39
CA LEU A 47 6.89 -22.14 3.38
C LEU A 47 6.61 -21.66 1.95
N VAL A 48 5.47 -21.00 1.74
CA VAL A 48 5.15 -20.32 0.47
C VAL A 48 4.88 -18.85 0.76
N ILE A 49 5.63 -17.96 0.09
CA ILE A 49 5.46 -16.51 0.19
C ILE A 49 4.92 -15.98 -1.15
N VAL A 50 3.78 -15.30 -1.10
CA VAL A 50 3.25 -14.54 -2.24
C VAL A 50 3.36 -13.05 -1.92
N ALA A 51 4.12 -12.33 -2.75
CA ALA A 51 4.45 -10.92 -2.50
C ALA A 51 4.46 -10.09 -3.79
N PRO A 52 4.46 -8.75 -3.71
CA PRO A 52 4.72 -7.91 -4.88
C PRO A 52 6.09 -8.24 -5.52
N PRO A 53 6.23 -8.14 -6.86
CA PRO A 53 7.46 -8.53 -7.57
C PRO A 53 8.75 -7.92 -7.00
N ILE A 54 8.67 -6.68 -6.55
CA ILE A 54 9.81 -5.94 -6.01
C ILE A 54 10.24 -6.44 -4.62
N ALA A 55 9.34 -7.06 -3.85
CA ALA A 55 9.64 -7.59 -2.51
C ALA A 55 10.26 -9.00 -2.53
N LEU A 56 10.20 -9.71 -3.67
CA LEU A 56 10.63 -11.12 -3.75
C LEU A 56 12.10 -11.32 -3.37
N ARG A 57 12.99 -10.42 -3.81
CA ARG A 57 14.43 -10.51 -3.47
C ARG A 57 14.66 -10.29 -1.99
N MET A 58 13.93 -9.35 -1.39
CA MET A 58 14.01 -9.09 0.04
C MET A 58 13.54 -10.29 0.86
N TRP A 59 12.44 -10.94 0.46
CA TRP A 59 11.95 -12.15 1.09
C TRP A 59 12.95 -13.29 0.97
N GLU A 60 13.48 -13.57 -0.24
CA GLU A 60 14.52 -14.57 -0.49
C GLU A 60 15.71 -14.36 0.46
N GLN A 61 16.22 -13.13 0.55
CA GLN A 61 17.34 -12.79 1.39
C GLN A 61 17.03 -12.95 2.89
N ASN A 62 15.88 -12.44 3.35
CA ASN A 62 15.50 -12.56 4.77
C ASN A 62 15.31 -14.03 5.19
N ILE A 63 14.73 -14.89 4.34
CA ILE A 63 14.58 -16.31 4.62
C ILE A 63 15.97 -16.95 4.74
N THR A 64 16.86 -16.71 3.79
CA THR A 64 18.22 -17.26 3.80
C THR A 64 19.01 -16.77 5.03
N ASP A 65 19.01 -15.46 5.30
CA ASP A 65 19.81 -14.87 6.38
C ASP A 65 19.27 -15.22 7.78
N HIS A 66 17.95 -15.34 7.92
CA HIS A 66 17.31 -15.50 9.23
C HIS A 66 17.00 -16.96 9.57
N LEU A 67 16.67 -17.79 8.57
CA LEU A 67 16.30 -19.19 8.75
C LEU A 67 17.41 -20.16 8.31
N GLY A 68 18.37 -19.72 7.51
CA GLY A 68 19.35 -20.59 6.85
C GLY A 68 18.69 -21.57 5.85
N ALA A 69 17.44 -21.32 5.44
CA ALA A 69 16.65 -22.21 4.62
C ALA A 69 16.98 -22.07 3.13
N LYS A 70 16.83 -23.16 2.38
CA LYS A 70 16.96 -23.17 0.93
C LYS A 70 15.73 -22.57 0.28
N VAL A 71 15.88 -21.48 -0.47
CA VAL A 71 14.77 -20.72 -1.08
C VAL A 71 14.81 -20.87 -2.59
N GLN A 72 13.66 -21.15 -3.19
CA GLN A 72 13.44 -20.97 -4.62
C GLN A 72 12.60 -19.72 -4.89
N ARG A 73 13.20 -18.72 -5.54
CA ARG A 73 12.45 -17.60 -6.10
C ARG A 73 11.98 -17.93 -7.51
N ILE A 74 10.65 -17.98 -7.70
CA ILE A 74 10.01 -18.24 -8.98
C ILE A 74 9.97 -16.95 -9.80
N LYS A 75 10.63 -16.96 -10.97
CA LYS A 75 10.78 -15.80 -11.85
C LYS A 75 9.93 -15.88 -13.11
N LYS A 76 9.67 -17.10 -13.60
CA LYS A 76 8.96 -17.37 -14.87
C LYS A 76 7.95 -18.49 -14.67
N ARG A 77 6.90 -18.50 -15.49
CA ARG A 77 5.89 -19.59 -15.51
C ARG A 77 6.47 -20.96 -15.92
N SER A 78 7.59 -20.95 -16.62
CA SER A 78 8.29 -22.17 -17.04
C SER A 78 9.25 -22.73 -15.99
N ASP A 79 9.42 -22.06 -14.84
CA ASP A 79 10.31 -22.56 -13.80
C ASP A 79 9.76 -23.87 -13.24
N LYS A 80 10.65 -24.85 -13.06
CA LYS A 80 10.31 -26.11 -12.39
C LYS A 80 10.51 -25.94 -10.89
N LEU A 81 9.58 -26.52 -10.09
CA LEU A 81 9.72 -26.48 -8.65
C LEU A 81 10.88 -27.38 -8.20
N ASP A 82 11.81 -26.81 -7.46
CA ASP A 82 12.86 -27.54 -6.76
C ASP A 82 12.27 -28.19 -5.50
N LYS A 83 12.02 -29.49 -5.58
CA LYS A 83 11.45 -30.27 -4.46
C LYS A 83 12.31 -30.31 -3.20
N THR A 84 13.57 -29.85 -3.29
CA THR A 84 14.49 -29.76 -2.15
C THR A 84 14.51 -28.37 -1.51
N ALA A 85 13.73 -27.42 -2.01
CA ALA A 85 13.60 -26.10 -1.41
C ALA A 85 12.66 -26.16 -0.19
N ASP A 86 13.08 -25.51 0.88
CA ASP A 86 12.28 -25.37 2.11
C ASP A 86 11.22 -24.28 1.94
N ALA A 87 11.52 -23.28 1.10
CA ALA A 87 10.67 -22.13 0.88
C ALA A 87 10.57 -21.74 -0.60
N TYR A 88 9.39 -21.27 -1.00
CA TYR A 88 9.11 -20.74 -2.32
C TYR A 88 8.63 -19.30 -2.22
N VAL A 89 9.21 -18.42 -3.06
CA VAL A 89 8.85 -17.00 -3.11
C VAL A 89 8.40 -16.65 -4.53
N LEU A 90 7.16 -16.18 -4.68
CA LEU A 90 6.58 -15.87 -5.98
C LEU A 90 5.71 -14.61 -5.94
N SER A 91 5.47 -14.02 -7.11
CA SER A 91 4.56 -12.87 -7.20
C SER A 91 3.10 -13.31 -7.36
N TYR A 92 2.17 -12.40 -7.01
CA TYR A 92 0.73 -12.61 -7.24
C TYR A 92 0.39 -12.95 -8.69
N GLN A 93 1.15 -12.41 -9.66
CA GLN A 93 0.96 -12.69 -11.08
C GLN A 93 1.39 -14.11 -11.47
N MET A 94 2.31 -14.71 -10.70
CA MET A 94 2.79 -16.07 -10.92
C MET A 94 1.93 -17.13 -10.23
N ALA A 95 1.15 -16.76 -9.21
CA ALA A 95 0.38 -17.67 -8.37
C ALA A 95 -0.49 -18.67 -9.17
N HIS A 96 -1.10 -18.21 -10.27
CA HIS A 96 -1.94 -19.07 -11.13
C HIS A 96 -1.16 -20.20 -11.81
N GLY A 97 0.15 -20.03 -12.06
CA GLY A 97 0.97 -21.01 -12.77
C GLY A 97 1.54 -22.12 -11.89
N PHE A 98 1.33 -22.08 -10.57
CA PHE A 98 1.96 -22.99 -9.62
C PHE A 98 0.95 -23.60 -8.62
N PRO A 99 -0.07 -24.34 -9.10
CA PRO A 99 -1.06 -24.98 -8.23
C PRO A 99 -0.43 -26.02 -7.30
N ASP A 100 0.72 -26.62 -7.67
CA ASP A 100 1.45 -27.60 -6.85
C ASP A 100 2.05 -27.01 -5.56
N LEU A 101 2.02 -25.70 -5.39
CA LEU A 101 2.36 -25.03 -4.13
C LEU A 101 1.20 -24.98 -3.14
N ALA A 102 0.01 -25.45 -3.51
CA ALA A 102 -1.10 -25.63 -2.58
C ALA A 102 -0.73 -26.65 -1.47
N GLY A 103 -1.43 -26.56 -0.34
CA GLY A 103 -1.15 -27.42 0.83
C GLY A 103 0.19 -27.08 1.50
N ALA A 104 0.63 -25.83 1.48
CA ALA A 104 1.77 -25.37 2.26
C ALA A 104 1.47 -25.46 3.76
N ASP A 105 2.48 -25.76 4.59
CA ASP A 105 2.34 -25.67 6.03
C ASP A 105 2.11 -24.21 6.44
N VAL A 106 2.85 -23.27 5.82
CA VAL A 106 2.65 -21.83 5.99
C VAL A 106 2.58 -21.12 4.65
N LEU A 107 1.48 -20.43 4.39
CA LEU A 107 1.27 -19.52 3.27
C LEU A 107 1.25 -18.06 3.76
N VAL A 108 2.25 -17.28 3.40
CA VAL A 108 2.32 -15.84 3.71
C VAL A 108 1.89 -15.03 2.50
N LEU A 109 1.00 -14.07 2.71
CA LEU A 109 0.47 -13.18 1.67
C LEU A 109 0.90 -11.74 2.00
N ASP A 110 2.05 -11.32 1.47
CA ASP A 110 2.60 -9.99 1.73
C ASP A 110 1.91 -8.92 0.86
N GLU A 111 1.60 -7.77 1.45
CA GLU A 111 0.72 -6.74 0.88
C GLU A 111 -0.60 -7.35 0.38
N SER A 112 -1.26 -8.08 1.27
CA SER A 112 -2.48 -8.88 0.99
C SER A 112 -3.68 -8.05 0.52
N ASP A 113 -3.67 -6.73 0.71
CA ASP A 113 -4.62 -5.79 0.12
C ASP A 113 -4.60 -5.77 -1.43
N ALA A 114 -3.58 -6.39 -2.05
CA ALA A 114 -3.59 -6.72 -3.48
C ALA A 114 -4.75 -7.66 -3.87
N LEU A 115 -5.32 -8.41 -2.92
CA LEU A 115 -6.39 -9.39 -3.12
C LEU A 115 -7.81 -8.84 -2.88
N LYS A 116 -8.00 -7.54 -2.86
CA LYS A 116 -9.26 -6.85 -2.55
C LYS A 116 -10.41 -7.05 -3.54
N THR A 117 -10.16 -7.56 -4.73
CA THR A 117 -11.18 -7.74 -5.77
C THR A 117 -11.43 -9.21 -6.03
N LEU A 118 -12.63 -9.72 -5.69
CA LEU A 118 -13.00 -11.15 -5.79
C LEU A 118 -12.71 -11.77 -7.14
N ALA A 119 -13.07 -11.09 -8.23
CA ALA A 119 -12.98 -11.62 -9.59
C ALA A 119 -11.59 -11.41 -10.22
N SER A 120 -10.64 -10.78 -9.53
CA SER A 120 -9.30 -10.60 -10.10
C SER A 120 -8.56 -11.93 -10.18
N GLN A 121 -7.80 -12.12 -11.27
CA GLN A 121 -7.02 -13.36 -11.48
C GLN A 121 -6.13 -13.72 -10.28
N ARG A 122 -5.49 -12.71 -9.65
CA ARG A 122 -4.64 -12.91 -8.47
C ARG A 122 -5.42 -13.39 -7.25
N THR A 123 -6.62 -12.83 -7.00
CA THR A 123 -7.46 -13.25 -5.88
C THR A 123 -7.97 -14.67 -6.09
N VAL A 124 -8.38 -15.00 -7.31
CA VAL A 124 -8.80 -16.36 -7.70
C VAL A 124 -7.64 -17.35 -7.58
N ALA A 125 -6.43 -16.99 -8.01
CA ALA A 125 -5.26 -17.86 -7.89
C ALA A 125 -4.86 -18.15 -6.44
N VAL A 126 -5.08 -17.20 -5.54
CA VAL A 126 -4.73 -17.35 -4.11
C VAL A 126 -5.87 -17.97 -3.32
N TYR A 127 -7.09 -17.45 -3.42
CA TYR A 127 -8.24 -17.84 -2.57
C TYR A 127 -9.26 -18.76 -3.24
N GLY A 128 -9.12 -19.03 -4.55
CA GLY A 128 -10.07 -19.83 -5.31
C GLY A 128 -11.28 -19.06 -5.83
N GLN A 129 -12.12 -19.77 -6.58
CA GLN A 129 -13.37 -19.23 -7.08
C GLN A 129 -14.53 -19.47 -6.11
N ARG A 130 -15.38 -18.46 -5.93
CA ARG A 130 -16.62 -18.53 -5.14
C ARG A 130 -16.40 -18.95 -3.68
N SER A 131 -17.03 -20.06 -3.24
CA SER A 131 -17.06 -20.50 -1.84
C SER A 131 -16.12 -21.68 -1.53
N SER A 132 -15.44 -22.23 -2.54
CA SER A 132 -14.51 -23.35 -2.33
C SER A 132 -13.08 -22.90 -2.59
N MET A 133 -12.20 -23.05 -1.59
CA MET A 133 -10.76 -22.93 -1.75
C MET A 133 -10.21 -24.17 -2.44
N THR A 134 -10.65 -24.45 -3.67
CA THR A 134 -10.14 -25.54 -4.49
C THR A 134 -9.34 -24.98 -5.64
N ASN A 135 -8.30 -25.68 -6.07
CA ASN A 135 -7.41 -25.28 -7.16
C ASN A 135 -6.81 -23.88 -6.99
N CYS A 136 -6.38 -23.54 -5.78
CA CYS A 136 -5.78 -22.27 -5.43
C CYS A 136 -4.68 -22.47 -4.39
N LEU A 137 -3.79 -21.49 -4.19
CA LEU A 137 -2.66 -21.63 -3.26
C LEU A 137 -3.10 -21.84 -1.80
N ALA A 138 -4.21 -21.25 -1.39
CA ALA A 138 -4.77 -21.39 -0.05
C ALA A 138 -5.39 -22.78 0.21
N ALA A 139 -5.60 -23.58 -0.85
CA ALA A 139 -6.19 -24.90 -0.70
C ALA A 139 -5.28 -25.82 0.13
N GLY A 140 -5.80 -26.34 1.24
CA GLY A 140 -5.08 -27.24 2.13
C GLY A 140 -3.91 -26.63 2.89
N ALA A 141 -3.71 -25.33 2.84
CA ALA A 141 -2.69 -24.68 3.66
C ALA A 141 -3.10 -24.70 5.14
N GLU A 142 -2.17 -25.08 6.02
CA GLU A 142 -2.43 -25.19 7.45
C GLU A 142 -2.53 -23.81 8.08
N HIS A 143 -1.56 -22.95 7.80
CA HIS A 143 -1.55 -21.57 8.24
C HIS A 143 -1.53 -20.63 7.03
N ILE A 144 -2.42 -19.64 7.02
CA ILE A 144 -2.46 -18.57 6.02
C ILE A 144 -2.35 -17.24 6.75
N TRP A 145 -1.28 -16.48 6.48
CA TRP A 145 -0.99 -15.22 7.16
C TRP A 145 -1.00 -14.04 6.18
N PRO A 146 -2.13 -13.31 6.06
CA PRO A 146 -2.17 -12.05 5.34
C PRO A 146 -1.40 -10.95 6.09
N LEU A 147 -0.48 -10.29 5.40
CA LEU A 147 0.30 -9.18 5.94
C LEU A 147 -0.03 -7.92 5.13
N THR A 148 -0.41 -6.84 5.79
CA THR A 148 -0.56 -5.52 5.14
C THR A 148 -0.58 -4.41 6.17
N GLY A 149 -0.03 -3.24 5.81
CA GLY A 149 -0.17 -2.02 6.61
C GLY A 149 -1.47 -1.27 6.36
N THR A 150 -2.13 -1.57 5.24
CA THR A 150 -3.29 -0.83 4.73
C THR A 150 -4.38 -1.80 4.27
N PRO A 151 -5.04 -2.51 5.20
CA PRO A 151 -6.02 -3.54 4.86
C PRO A 151 -7.25 -2.97 4.12
N ILE A 152 -7.53 -1.69 4.29
CA ILE A 152 -8.58 -0.95 3.60
C ILE A 152 -7.93 0.19 2.82
N ARG A 153 -7.98 0.13 1.50
CA ARG A 153 -7.47 1.19 0.61
C ARG A 153 -8.54 2.21 0.24
N ARG A 154 -9.77 1.76 0.07
CA ARG A 154 -10.90 2.61 -0.32
C ARG A 154 -12.06 2.50 0.66
N TYR A 155 -12.62 1.31 0.77
CA TYR A 155 -13.82 1.05 1.58
C TYR A 155 -13.76 -0.33 2.23
N ALA A 156 -14.63 -0.59 3.18
CA ALA A 156 -14.69 -1.81 3.98
C ALA A 156 -14.76 -3.10 3.12
N ASP A 157 -15.36 -3.03 1.94
CA ASP A 157 -15.48 -4.17 1.04
C ASP A 157 -14.15 -4.65 0.43
N ASP A 158 -13.07 -3.86 0.57
CA ASP A 158 -11.70 -4.33 0.28
C ASP A 158 -11.32 -5.56 1.14
N LEU A 159 -11.88 -5.69 2.35
CA LEU A 159 -11.63 -6.84 3.25
C LEU A 159 -12.46 -8.08 2.92
N TYR A 160 -13.55 -7.93 2.17
CA TYR A 160 -14.49 -9.02 1.95
C TYR A 160 -13.86 -10.28 1.32
N PRO A 161 -13.00 -10.20 0.29
CA PRO A 161 -12.39 -11.40 -0.28
C PRO A 161 -11.59 -12.23 0.71
N GLN A 162 -10.81 -11.57 1.57
CA GLN A 162 -10.02 -12.23 2.61
C GLN A 162 -10.92 -12.86 3.67
N LEU A 163 -11.87 -12.10 4.22
CA LEU A 163 -12.80 -12.62 5.24
C LEU A 163 -13.65 -13.76 4.71
N LYS A 164 -14.13 -13.66 3.47
CA LYS A 164 -14.88 -14.74 2.81
C LYS A 164 -14.06 -16.01 2.64
N ALA A 165 -12.79 -15.88 2.27
CA ALA A 165 -11.92 -17.03 2.04
C ALA A 165 -11.51 -17.70 3.36
N LEU A 166 -11.07 -16.90 4.33
CA LEU A 166 -10.43 -17.43 5.54
C LEU A 166 -11.40 -17.69 6.70
N HIS A 167 -12.51 -16.91 6.78
CA HIS A 167 -13.44 -16.95 7.90
C HIS A 167 -14.92 -17.01 7.47
N PRO A 168 -15.30 -17.84 6.45
CA PRO A 168 -16.66 -17.84 5.90
C PRO A 168 -17.73 -18.30 6.90
N LYS A 169 -17.38 -19.27 7.75
CA LYS A 169 -18.27 -19.78 8.79
C LYS A 169 -18.57 -18.69 9.81
N LEU A 170 -17.54 -18.04 10.33
CA LEU A 170 -17.67 -16.98 11.33
C LEU A 170 -18.50 -15.80 10.79
N MET A 171 -18.22 -15.33 9.55
CA MET A 171 -19.03 -14.29 8.92
C MET A 171 -20.52 -14.62 8.84
N ARG A 172 -20.83 -15.88 8.49
CA ARG A 172 -22.23 -16.34 8.39
C ARG A 172 -22.89 -16.41 9.76
N GLU A 173 -22.20 -16.96 10.77
CA GLU A 173 -22.78 -17.20 12.10
C GLU A 173 -22.89 -15.94 12.95
N THR A 174 -21.96 -14.99 12.80
CA THR A 174 -21.91 -13.78 13.63
C THR A 174 -22.59 -12.58 12.95
N LEU A 175 -22.48 -12.46 11.63
CA LEU A 175 -22.95 -11.30 10.88
C LEU A 175 -24.06 -11.61 9.87
N GLU A 176 -24.43 -12.88 9.71
CA GLU A 176 -25.40 -13.36 8.72
C GLU A 176 -25.01 -13.00 7.26
N ILE A 177 -23.68 -12.82 7.00
CA ILE A 177 -23.17 -12.40 5.70
C ILE A 177 -22.68 -13.60 4.89
N THR A 178 -23.29 -13.80 3.70
CA THR A 178 -22.94 -14.90 2.79
C THR A 178 -22.50 -14.41 1.40
N SER A 179 -22.66 -13.13 1.09
CA SER A 179 -22.35 -12.55 -0.21
C SER A 179 -21.72 -11.17 -0.11
N LEU A 180 -21.01 -10.73 -1.17
CA LEU A 180 -20.49 -9.36 -1.25
C LEU A 180 -21.60 -8.31 -1.12
N ALA A 181 -22.75 -8.54 -1.76
CA ALA A 181 -23.87 -7.62 -1.68
C ALA A 181 -24.41 -7.50 -0.24
N ALA A 182 -24.48 -8.61 0.50
CA ALA A 182 -24.85 -8.59 1.92
C ALA A 182 -23.80 -7.83 2.76
N PHE A 183 -22.50 -8.05 2.50
CA PHE A 183 -21.40 -7.34 3.17
C PHE A 183 -21.49 -5.82 2.91
N GLN A 184 -21.64 -5.43 1.64
CA GLN A 184 -21.77 -4.02 1.27
C GLN A 184 -23.04 -3.40 1.86
N LYS A 185 -24.14 -4.16 1.93
CA LYS A 185 -25.38 -3.69 2.61
C LYS A 185 -25.15 -3.40 4.09
N VAL A 186 -24.30 -4.12 4.79
CA VAL A 186 -24.02 -3.93 6.22
C VAL A 186 -22.94 -2.87 6.45
N PHE A 187 -21.86 -2.88 5.67
CA PHE A 187 -20.65 -2.11 5.97
C PHE A 187 -20.34 -0.97 4.99
N CYS A 188 -21.09 -0.85 3.89
CA CYS A 188 -20.84 0.18 2.89
C CYS A 188 -22.06 1.07 2.66
N VAL A 189 -21.80 2.33 2.33
CA VAL A 189 -22.77 3.25 1.75
C VAL A 189 -22.63 3.19 0.24
N SER A 190 -23.69 2.78 -0.46
CA SER A 190 -23.67 2.62 -1.92
C SER A 190 -24.71 3.50 -2.58
N GLN A 191 -24.40 3.95 -3.79
CA GLN A 191 -25.31 4.73 -4.63
C GLN A 191 -25.43 4.06 -6.00
N MET A 192 -26.64 4.03 -6.56
CA MET A 192 -26.86 3.59 -7.94
C MET A 192 -26.40 4.67 -8.90
N ARG A 193 -25.46 4.33 -9.78
CA ARG A 193 -24.93 5.24 -10.81
C ARG A 193 -25.01 4.61 -12.19
N ARG A 194 -25.20 5.43 -13.18
CA ARG A 194 -25.14 5.06 -14.61
C ARG A 194 -23.92 5.76 -15.22
N PHE A 195 -22.95 4.99 -15.65
CA PHE A 195 -21.71 5.52 -16.26
C PHE A 195 -21.85 5.84 -17.76
N HIS A 196 -22.83 5.22 -18.42
CA HIS A 196 -23.15 5.49 -19.82
C HIS A 196 -24.66 5.33 -20.05
N PRO A 197 -25.32 6.16 -20.89
CA PRO A 197 -26.76 6.10 -21.11
C PRO A 197 -27.31 4.72 -21.50
N ARG A 198 -26.51 3.91 -22.20
CA ARG A 198 -26.87 2.56 -22.65
C ARG A 198 -26.51 1.43 -21.68
N GLN A 199 -25.85 1.74 -20.56
CA GLN A 199 -25.49 0.75 -19.54
C GLN A 199 -26.54 0.70 -18.42
N PRO A 200 -26.73 -0.47 -17.77
CA PRO A 200 -27.57 -0.56 -16.59
C PRO A 200 -26.98 0.27 -15.44
N MET A 201 -27.83 0.67 -14.51
CA MET A 201 -27.38 1.29 -13.25
C MET A 201 -26.55 0.27 -12.45
N THR A 202 -25.41 0.71 -11.94
CA THR A 202 -24.48 -0.11 -11.15
C THR A 202 -24.40 0.47 -9.74
N SER A 203 -24.41 -0.40 -8.73
CA SER A 203 -24.14 0.00 -7.34
C SER A 203 -22.67 0.34 -7.17
N VAL A 204 -22.39 1.56 -6.74
CA VAL A 204 -21.05 2.06 -6.47
C VAL A 204 -20.91 2.36 -4.99
N VAL A 205 -19.89 1.83 -4.34
CA VAL A 205 -19.60 2.13 -2.94
C VAL A 205 -19.00 3.53 -2.84
N MET A 206 -19.57 4.34 -1.95
CA MET A 206 -19.22 5.74 -1.76
C MET A 206 -18.70 6.05 -0.34
N GLY A 207 -18.79 5.10 0.57
CA GLY A 207 -18.38 5.27 1.95
C GLY A 207 -18.54 3.99 2.77
N ASN A 208 -18.14 4.06 4.03
CA ASN A 208 -18.34 3.00 5.00
C ASN A 208 -19.45 3.37 5.99
N ARG A 209 -19.95 2.37 6.68
CA ARG A 209 -20.86 2.49 7.82
C ARG A 209 -20.63 1.32 8.77
N ASN A 210 -21.16 1.39 9.98
CA ASN A 210 -21.02 0.37 11.01
C ASN A 210 -19.55 -0.02 11.27
N GLU A 211 -18.64 0.97 11.20
CA GLU A 211 -17.20 0.77 11.30
C GLU A 211 -16.80 0.08 12.61
N ALA A 212 -17.43 0.48 13.73
CA ALA A 212 -17.19 -0.13 15.04
C ALA A 212 -17.57 -1.62 15.06
N LEU A 213 -18.67 -2.00 14.40
CA LEU A 213 -19.08 -3.40 14.31
C LEU A 213 -18.06 -4.24 13.53
N LEU A 214 -17.50 -3.67 12.44
CA LEU A 214 -16.48 -4.38 11.68
C LEU A 214 -15.15 -4.47 12.46
N ASN A 215 -14.77 -3.42 13.18
CA ASN A 215 -13.62 -3.43 14.09
C ASN A 215 -13.78 -4.54 15.15
N ASP A 216 -14.91 -4.54 15.85
CA ASP A 216 -15.25 -5.57 16.85
C ASP A 216 -15.19 -6.97 16.25
N PHE A 217 -15.76 -7.17 15.06
CA PHE A 217 -15.73 -8.45 14.38
C PHE A 217 -14.29 -8.93 14.11
N ILE A 218 -13.43 -8.05 13.67
CA ILE A 218 -12.02 -8.39 13.36
C ILE A 218 -11.25 -8.71 14.65
N TYR A 219 -11.29 -7.84 15.65
CA TYR A 219 -10.34 -7.93 16.78
C TYR A 219 -10.87 -8.79 17.93
N LYS A 220 -12.18 -8.78 18.23
CA LYS A 220 -12.76 -9.66 19.26
C LYS A 220 -12.75 -11.13 18.86
N ASN A 221 -12.73 -11.43 17.56
CA ASN A 221 -12.58 -12.80 17.07
C ASN A 221 -11.14 -13.17 16.72
N HIS A 222 -10.16 -12.36 17.09
CA HIS A 222 -8.73 -12.62 16.84
C HIS A 222 -8.39 -12.86 15.35
N LEU A 223 -9.08 -12.20 14.43
CA LEU A 223 -8.82 -12.34 12.99
C LEU A 223 -7.61 -11.53 12.53
N ALA A 224 -7.20 -10.54 13.32
CA ALA A 224 -5.99 -9.76 13.04
C ALA A 224 -5.37 -9.22 14.34
N VAL A 225 -4.07 -8.93 14.27
CA VAL A 225 -3.37 -8.08 15.23
C VAL A 225 -2.87 -6.82 14.52
N ARG A 226 -2.89 -5.70 15.22
CA ARG A 226 -2.44 -4.40 14.75
C ARG A 226 -1.32 -3.88 15.64
N ARG A 227 -0.22 -3.41 15.00
CA ARG A 227 0.83 -2.62 15.66
C ARG A 227 1.05 -1.34 14.89
N THR A 228 1.17 -0.26 15.63
CA THR A 228 1.64 1.02 15.11
C THR A 228 3.17 1.07 15.16
N ILE A 229 3.77 2.02 14.47
CA ILE A 229 5.22 2.21 14.55
C ILE A 229 5.66 2.59 15.97
N HIS A 230 4.80 3.25 16.74
CA HIS A 230 5.05 3.60 18.14
C HIS A 230 5.08 2.39 19.09
N ASP A 231 4.35 1.32 18.77
CA ASP A 231 4.38 0.07 19.55
C ASP A 231 5.72 -0.67 19.42
N VAL A 232 6.43 -0.45 18.30
CA VAL A 232 7.72 -1.12 18.02
C VAL A 232 8.92 -0.21 18.22
N SER A 233 8.73 1.09 18.31
CA SER A 233 9.79 2.08 18.56
C SER A 233 9.25 3.26 19.36
N ALA A 234 9.52 3.24 20.66
CA ALA A 234 9.18 4.34 21.58
C ALA A 234 9.91 5.66 21.23
N HIS A 235 10.95 5.59 20.42
CA HIS A 235 11.82 6.73 20.06
C HIS A 235 11.67 7.14 18.58
N MET A 236 10.53 6.85 17.95
CA MET A 236 10.29 7.40 16.61
C MET A 236 10.22 8.93 16.68
N PRO A 237 10.98 9.63 15.80
CA PRO A 237 10.90 11.08 15.77
C PRO A 237 9.48 11.53 15.37
N PRO A 238 9.08 12.74 15.80
CA PRO A 238 7.79 13.30 15.41
C PRO A 238 7.60 13.35 13.89
N LEU A 239 6.34 13.25 13.46
CA LEU A 239 5.91 13.51 12.10
C LEU A 239 4.95 14.71 12.11
N THR A 240 5.27 15.72 11.32
CA THR A 240 4.38 16.88 11.09
C THR A 240 3.96 16.92 9.62
N ILE A 241 2.66 16.93 9.38
CA ILE A 241 2.08 17.09 8.03
C ILE A 241 1.39 18.45 7.99
N ARG A 242 1.73 19.27 7.00
CA ARG A 242 1.14 20.59 6.79
C ARG A 242 0.54 20.69 5.39
N THR A 243 -0.55 21.42 5.25
CA THR A 243 -1.04 21.84 3.93
C THR A 243 -0.42 23.19 3.59
N ILE A 244 0.20 23.29 2.42
CA ILE A 244 0.80 24.49 1.89
C ILE A 244 0.03 24.92 0.65
N THR A 245 -0.53 26.12 0.69
CA THR A 245 -1.14 26.72 -0.51
C THR A 245 -0.06 27.14 -1.48
N VAL A 246 -0.17 26.72 -2.73
CA VAL A 246 0.71 27.10 -3.82
C VAL A 246 -0.10 27.71 -4.97
N ASP A 247 0.51 28.66 -5.67
CA ASP A 247 -0.08 29.22 -6.88
C ASP A 247 -0.18 28.19 -8.01
N TYR A 248 -0.93 28.49 -9.04
CA TYR A 248 -1.06 27.69 -10.24
C TYR A 248 -1.29 28.55 -11.49
N ASP A 249 -0.83 28.08 -12.65
CA ASP A 249 -1.01 28.75 -13.93
C ASP A 249 -2.43 28.43 -14.44
N ASP A 250 -3.36 29.34 -14.30
CA ASP A 250 -4.74 29.16 -14.78
C ASP A 250 -4.82 29.39 -16.31
N ASN A 251 -5.61 28.56 -16.98
CA ASN A 251 -5.89 28.64 -18.41
C ASN A 251 -7.30 28.14 -18.78
N GLU A 252 -7.72 28.39 -20.02
CA GLU A 252 -9.06 28.07 -20.50
C GLU A 252 -9.36 26.58 -20.47
N GLU A 253 -8.40 25.72 -20.86
CA GLU A 253 -8.55 24.25 -20.83
C GLU A 253 -8.82 23.74 -19.40
N LEU A 254 -8.08 24.27 -18.41
CA LEU A 254 -8.27 23.93 -17.01
C LEU A 254 -9.65 24.35 -16.51
N ARG A 255 -10.11 25.57 -16.83
CA ARG A 255 -11.44 26.06 -16.43
C ARG A 255 -12.57 25.21 -17.02
N GLU A 256 -12.50 24.93 -18.34
CA GLU A 256 -13.49 24.08 -19.00
C GLU A 256 -13.55 22.67 -18.40
N MET A 257 -12.38 22.07 -18.16
CA MET A 257 -12.32 20.71 -17.61
C MET A 257 -12.81 20.68 -16.17
N THR A 258 -12.52 21.71 -15.37
CA THR A 258 -13.03 21.87 -14.00
C THR A 258 -14.54 21.96 -13.99
N ALA A 259 -15.12 22.76 -14.88
CA ALA A 259 -16.57 22.87 -14.99
C ALA A 259 -17.25 21.54 -15.34
N LYS A 260 -16.64 20.72 -16.21
CA LYS A 260 -17.12 19.37 -16.54
C LYS A 260 -16.95 18.42 -15.34
N ALA A 261 -15.83 18.51 -14.62
CA ALA A 261 -15.52 17.65 -13.48
C ALA A 261 -16.45 17.85 -12.28
N ALA A 262 -17.06 19.02 -12.13
CA ALA A 262 -18.01 19.32 -11.05
C ALA A 262 -19.26 18.40 -11.03
N TYR A 263 -19.58 17.75 -12.14
CA TYR A 263 -20.76 16.89 -12.31
C TYR A 263 -20.45 15.40 -12.32
N VAL A 264 -19.18 14.99 -12.12
CA VAL A 264 -18.75 13.58 -12.23
C VAL A 264 -18.13 13.09 -10.92
N GLY A 265 -17.93 11.77 -10.83
CA GLY A 265 -17.33 11.13 -9.64
C GLY A 265 -15.82 10.94 -9.74
N GLU A 266 -15.22 10.48 -8.64
CA GLU A 266 -13.78 10.25 -8.51
C GLU A 266 -13.16 9.33 -9.60
N GLU A 267 -13.93 8.36 -10.09
CA GLU A 267 -13.45 7.35 -11.07
C GLU A 267 -13.73 7.76 -12.53
N ASP A 268 -14.28 8.95 -12.75
CA ASP A 268 -14.58 9.42 -14.10
C ASP A 268 -13.30 9.90 -14.81
N PRO A 269 -13.11 9.56 -16.10
CA PRO A 269 -11.97 10.05 -16.88
C PRO A 269 -11.85 11.58 -16.93
N ILE A 270 -13.00 12.30 -16.88
CA ILE A 270 -13.02 13.78 -16.83
C ILE A 270 -12.33 14.26 -15.54
N MET A 271 -12.66 13.66 -14.40
CA MET A 271 -12.04 13.98 -13.13
C MET A 271 -10.53 13.67 -13.15
N ALA A 272 -10.13 12.54 -13.71
CA ALA A 272 -8.71 12.18 -13.86
C ALA A 272 -7.96 13.22 -14.72
N THR A 273 -8.59 13.69 -15.81
CA THR A 273 -8.02 14.74 -16.67
C THR A 273 -7.93 16.07 -15.94
N ALA A 274 -8.98 16.49 -15.21
CA ALA A 274 -8.98 17.74 -14.46
C ALA A 274 -7.86 17.74 -13.39
N ARG A 275 -7.68 16.65 -12.65
CA ARG A 275 -6.57 16.50 -11.69
C ARG A 275 -5.20 16.65 -12.34
N ARG A 276 -4.99 16.00 -13.49
CA ARG A 276 -3.74 16.10 -14.24
C ARG A 276 -3.44 17.55 -14.66
N LEU A 277 -4.44 18.28 -15.12
CA LEU A 277 -4.30 19.68 -15.51
C LEU A 277 -3.97 20.57 -14.30
N VAL A 278 -4.65 20.43 -13.17
CA VAL A 278 -4.30 21.15 -11.93
C VAL A 278 -2.87 20.82 -11.47
N GLY A 279 -2.50 19.54 -11.47
CA GLY A 279 -1.14 19.11 -11.13
C GLY A 279 -0.09 19.76 -12.02
N THR A 280 -0.33 19.80 -13.34
CA THR A 280 0.56 20.42 -14.32
C THR A 280 0.61 21.95 -14.14
N ALA A 281 -0.53 22.58 -13.82
CA ALA A 281 -0.62 24.03 -13.60
C ALA A 281 0.19 24.48 -12.38
N LYS A 282 0.16 23.72 -11.27
CA LYS A 282 0.92 24.06 -10.06
C LYS A 282 2.37 23.52 -10.03
N ALA A 283 2.78 22.66 -10.97
CA ALA A 283 4.10 21.99 -10.94
C ALA A 283 5.29 22.97 -10.85
N LYS A 284 5.23 24.11 -11.56
CA LYS A 284 6.25 25.16 -11.50
C LYS A 284 6.35 25.77 -10.11
N HIS A 285 5.24 26.12 -9.52
CA HIS A 285 5.17 26.75 -8.20
C HIS A 285 5.64 25.80 -7.10
N VAL A 286 5.28 24.51 -7.20
CA VAL A 286 5.80 23.48 -6.29
C VAL A 286 7.31 23.30 -6.44
N ALA A 287 7.86 23.31 -7.67
CA ALA A 287 9.30 23.22 -7.88
C ALA A 287 10.05 24.41 -7.29
N ILE A 288 9.52 25.63 -7.43
CA ILE A 288 10.09 26.84 -6.81
C ILE A 288 10.04 26.73 -5.29
N TYR A 289 8.89 26.34 -4.72
CA TYR A 289 8.76 26.11 -3.29
C TYR A 289 9.78 25.08 -2.78
N ALA A 290 9.98 23.99 -3.52
CA ALA A 290 10.95 22.96 -3.16
C ALA A 290 12.40 23.47 -3.16
N LEU A 291 12.76 24.40 -4.06
CA LEU A 291 14.05 25.07 -4.07
C LEU A 291 14.25 25.92 -2.81
N ASP A 292 13.26 26.73 -2.44
CA ASP A 292 13.31 27.57 -1.24
C ASP A 292 13.49 26.71 0.04
N ILE A 293 12.80 25.58 0.12
CA ILE A 293 12.96 24.63 1.23
C ILE A 293 14.36 23.98 1.21
N SER A 294 14.86 23.59 0.03
CA SER A 294 16.19 22.97 -0.11
C SER A 294 17.30 23.87 0.42
N ASP A 295 17.23 25.16 0.08
CA ASP A 295 18.18 26.14 0.56
C ASP A 295 18.16 26.30 2.08
N ALA A 296 16.98 26.15 2.70
CA ALA A 296 16.79 26.28 4.14
C ALA A 296 17.29 25.04 4.93
N ILE A 297 16.98 23.82 4.45
CA ILE A 297 17.23 22.58 5.21
C ILE A 297 18.57 21.91 4.89
N LYS A 298 19.20 22.25 3.76
CA LYS A 298 20.48 21.68 3.28
C LYS A 298 20.51 20.14 3.34
N SER A 299 19.41 19.51 2.97
CA SER A 299 19.23 18.05 2.95
C SER A 299 18.42 17.68 1.70
N PRO A 300 18.64 16.51 1.10
CA PRO A 300 17.81 16.04 -0.02
C PRO A 300 16.31 16.13 0.29
N ILE A 301 15.49 16.44 -0.70
CA ILE A 301 14.04 16.50 -0.58
C ILE A 301 13.40 15.40 -1.41
N LEU A 302 12.47 14.65 -0.79
CA LEU A 302 11.59 13.73 -1.51
C LEU A 302 10.36 14.50 -2.01
N ILE A 303 10.16 14.56 -3.33
CA ILE A 303 8.96 15.14 -3.94
C ILE A 303 8.11 14.02 -4.52
N LEU A 304 6.86 13.92 -4.05
CA LEU A 304 5.91 12.89 -4.43
C LEU A 304 4.87 13.45 -5.40
N TYR A 305 4.65 12.76 -6.50
CA TYR A 305 3.73 13.15 -7.55
C TYR A 305 2.90 11.97 -8.06
N TRP A 306 1.77 12.24 -8.74
CA TRP A 306 0.90 11.20 -9.30
C TRP A 306 1.03 11.08 -10.82
N HIS A 307 0.84 12.18 -11.56
CA HIS A 307 0.87 12.18 -13.01
C HIS A 307 2.30 12.34 -13.55
N LYS A 308 2.66 11.56 -14.57
CA LYS A 308 4.03 11.53 -15.11
C LYS A 308 4.50 12.86 -15.69
N ASP A 309 3.61 13.58 -16.35
CA ASP A 309 3.89 14.90 -16.93
C ASP A 309 4.18 15.95 -15.85
N VAL A 310 3.51 15.89 -14.70
CA VAL A 310 3.82 16.72 -13.53
C VAL A 310 5.25 16.45 -13.04
N GLY A 311 5.61 15.17 -12.85
CA GLY A 311 6.96 14.79 -12.46
C GLY A 311 8.02 15.20 -13.47
N THR A 312 7.73 15.11 -14.78
CA THR A 312 8.65 15.53 -15.84
C THR A 312 8.83 17.04 -15.85
N LYS A 313 7.76 17.82 -15.75
CA LYS A 313 7.82 19.30 -15.70
C LYS A 313 8.63 19.77 -14.49
N MET A 314 8.43 19.18 -13.32
CA MET A 314 9.22 19.49 -12.12
C MET A 314 10.71 19.14 -12.30
N GLU A 315 11.02 17.97 -12.87
CA GLU A 315 12.40 17.56 -13.14
C GLU A 315 13.11 18.55 -14.05
N GLU A 316 12.49 18.99 -15.16
CA GLU A 316 13.03 19.97 -16.08
C GLU A 316 13.33 21.30 -15.38
N ILE A 317 12.41 21.79 -14.54
CA ILE A 317 12.58 23.04 -13.81
C ILE A 317 13.73 22.92 -12.80
N LEU A 318 13.76 21.88 -11.98
CA LEU A 318 14.80 21.70 -10.96
C LEU A 318 16.19 21.57 -11.62
N ARG A 319 16.32 20.78 -12.69
CA ARG A 319 17.57 20.66 -13.45
C ARG A 319 18.00 21.97 -14.12
N SER A 320 17.06 22.77 -14.62
CA SER A 320 17.36 24.08 -15.21
C SER A 320 17.91 25.08 -14.18
N LYS A 321 17.66 24.83 -12.89
CA LYS A 321 18.21 25.59 -11.76
C LYS A 321 19.49 24.97 -11.18
N GLY A 322 20.11 24.02 -11.89
CA GLY A 322 21.38 23.41 -11.51
C GLY A 322 21.27 22.33 -10.45
N GLN A 323 20.06 21.86 -10.13
CA GLN A 323 19.86 20.86 -9.09
C GLN A 323 20.11 19.44 -9.63
N SER A 324 20.67 18.58 -8.79
CA SER A 324 20.82 17.16 -9.06
C SER A 324 19.54 16.39 -8.69
N VAL A 325 18.93 15.71 -9.67
CA VAL A 325 17.63 15.07 -9.53
C VAL A 325 17.68 13.61 -9.95
N VAL A 326 17.15 12.71 -9.11
CA VAL A 326 16.81 11.34 -9.49
C VAL A 326 15.30 11.17 -9.53
N LYS A 327 14.81 10.30 -10.43
CA LYS A 327 13.37 10.05 -10.58
C LYS A 327 13.06 8.57 -10.52
N ILE A 328 11.99 8.23 -9.78
CA ILE A 328 11.46 6.87 -9.66
C ILE A 328 10.00 6.87 -10.08
N ASP A 329 9.70 6.09 -11.11
CA ASP A 329 8.35 5.84 -11.62
C ASP A 329 8.15 4.36 -11.97
N GLY A 330 7.00 4.01 -12.59
CA GLY A 330 6.66 2.65 -12.99
C GLY A 330 7.58 2.05 -14.07
N ALA A 331 8.35 2.86 -14.80
CA ALA A 331 9.29 2.41 -15.82
C ALA A 331 10.73 2.22 -15.27
N THR A 332 11.00 2.69 -14.06
CA THR A 332 12.33 2.62 -13.44
C THR A 332 12.69 1.16 -13.13
N SER A 333 13.78 0.68 -13.74
CA SER A 333 14.26 -0.69 -13.51
C SER A 333 14.68 -0.93 -12.05
N PRO A 334 14.71 -2.18 -11.57
CA PRO A 334 15.13 -2.48 -10.20
C PRO A 334 16.53 -1.97 -9.87
N ASP A 335 17.48 -2.08 -10.80
CA ASP A 335 18.85 -1.63 -10.57
C ASP A 335 18.95 -0.09 -10.53
N ALA A 336 18.24 0.60 -11.44
CA ALA A 336 18.16 2.06 -11.42
C ALA A 336 17.49 2.58 -10.15
N ARG A 337 16.46 1.88 -9.66
CA ARG A 337 15.79 2.20 -8.40
C ARG A 337 16.73 2.04 -7.20
N TYR A 338 17.48 0.94 -7.15
CA TYR A 338 18.48 0.70 -6.11
C TYR A 338 19.55 1.81 -6.10
N LYS A 339 20.06 2.17 -7.30
CA LYS A 339 21.04 3.25 -7.42
C LYS A 339 20.46 4.59 -6.94
N ALA A 340 19.24 4.93 -7.35
CA ALA A 340 18.58 6.16 -6.91
C ALA A 340 18.38 6.22 -5.39
N GLU A 341 18.03 5.08 -4.75
CA GLU A 341 17.95 4.94 -3.30
C GLU A 341 19.31 5.21 -2.63
N GLN A 342 20.39 4.62 -3.15
CA GLN A 342 21.74 4.85 -2.61
C GLN A 342 22.16 6.32 -2.79
N ASP A 343 22.02 6.87 -3.99
CA ASP A 343 22.41 8.26 -4.27
C ASP A 343 21.65 9.26 -3.37
N PHE A 344 20.36 8.99 -3.09
CA PHE A 344 19.57 9.81 -2.16
C PHE A 344 20.03 9.63 -0.70
N ASN A 345 20.23 8.41 -0.25
CA ASN A 345 20.66 8.13 1.12
C ASN A 345 22.08 8.61 1.42
N ASP A 346 22.95 8.60 0.41
CA ASP A 346 24.32 9.15 0.48
C ASP A 346 24.36 10.68 0.30
N LYS A 347 23.22 11.32 0.11
CA LYS A 347 23.08 12.77 -0.13
C LYS A 347 23.85 13.27 -1.35
N LYS A 348 23.93 12.43 -2.39
CA LYS A 348 24.58 12.77 -3.68
C LYS A 348 23.67 13.50 -4.64
N VAL A 349 22.38 13.62 -4.30
CA VAL A 349 21.36 14.32 -5.09
C VAL A 349 20.58 15.26 -4.21
N ASP A 350 20.10 16.36 -4.78
CA ASP A 350 19.34 17.39 -4.08
C ASP A 350 17.86 16.98 -3.97
N PHE A 351 17.35 16.32 -5.02
CA PHE A 351 15.94 15.93 -5.08
C PHE A 351 15.76 14.49 -5.56
N MET A 352 14.78 13.81 -4.95
CA MET A 352 14.20 12.59 -5.49
C MET A 352 12.75 12.87 -5.87
N LEU A 353 12.40 12.68 -7.14
CA LEU A 353 11.02 12.70 -7.63
C LEU A 353 10.47 11.29 -7.62
N GLY A 354 9.46 11.03 -6.79
CA GLY A 354 8.84 9.72 -6.63
C GLY A 354 7.39 9.70 -7.10
N GLN A 355 7.06 8.86 -8.09
CA GLN A 355 5.65 8.61 -8.43
C GLN A 355 5.00 7.83 -7.30
N ILE A 356 3.92 8.35 -6.68
CA ILE A 356 3.28 7.78 -5.48
C ILE A 356 2.99 6.28 -5.67
N SER A 357 2.42 5.89 -6.79
CA SER A 357 2.11 4.49 -7.11
C SER A 357 3.34 3.57 -7.17
N SER A 358 4.52 4.12 -7.39
CA SER A 358 5.79 3.41 -7.52
C SER A 358 6.63 3.43 -6.25
N MET A 359 6.33 4.34 -5.31
CA MET A 359 7.07 4.47 -4.05
C MET A 359 6.61 3.49 -2.97
N GLY A 360 5.47 2.85 -3.15
CA GLY A 360 4.84 2.00 -2.13
C GLY A 360 5.63 0.76 -1.73
N VAL A 361 6.68 0.33 -2.45
CA VAL A 361 7.34 -0.96 -2.21
C VAL A 361 8.87 -0.87 -2.25
N ALA A 362 9.52 -1.53 -1.27
CA ALA A 362 10.93 -1.91 -1.21
C ALA A 362 11.96 -0.79 -1.48
N ILE A 363 11.73 0.41 -0.97
CA ILE A 363 12.70 1.50 -0.95
C ILE A 363 12.79 2.07 0.46
N ASN A 364 13.99 2.47 0.89
CA ASN A 364 14.28 2.98 2.22
C ASN A 364 15.00 4.32 2.12
N LEU A 365 14.34 5.40 2.51
CA LEU A 365 14.85 6.77 2.29
C LEU A 365 15.18 7.52 3.59
N GLN A 366 14.97 6.88 4.75
CA GLN A 366 15.09 7.52 6.06
C GLN A 366 16.50 8.01 6.43
N LYS A 367 17.54 7.54 5.71
CA LYS A 367 18.92 8.01 5.95
C LYS A 367 19.25 9.28 5.17
N GLY A 368 18.61 9.46 4.00
CA GLY A 368 18.88 10.56 3.10
C GLY A 368 18.24 11.87 3.51
N SER A 369 17.02 11.79 4.05
CA SER A 369 16.23 12.98 4.32
C SER A 369 15.27 12.81 5.49
N HIS A 370 14.74 13.95 5.90
CA HIS A 370 13.63 14.08 6.87
C HIS A 370 12.53 15.01 6.32
N TYR A 371 12.55 15.32 5.03
CA TYR A 371 11.59 16.23 4.41
C TYR A 371 10.96 15.64 3.15
N ALA A 372 9.63 15.73 3.05
CA ALA A 372 8.90 15.35 1.86
C ALA A 372 7.89 16.41 1.43
N ILE A 373 7.68 16.54 0.13
CA ILE A 373 6.67 17.41 -0.48
C ILE A 373 5.76 16.55 -1.34
N PHE A 374 4.47 16.58 -1.09
CA PHE A 374 3.48 16.03 -2.00
C PHE A 374 3.06 17.13 -2.98
N ALA A 375 3.56 17.06 -4.19
CA ALA A 375 3.15 17.93 -5.29
C ALA A 375 1.72 17.65 -5.75
N GLU A 376 1.31 16.41 -5.67
CA GLU A 376 -0.05 15.95 -5.91
C GLU A 376 -0.47 14.95 -4.85
N GLN A 377 -1.77 14.88 -4.60
CA GLN A 377 -2.36 13.85 -3.75
C GLN A 377 -3.03 12.78 -4.62
N ASP A 378 -3.05 11.53 -4.16
CA ASP A 378 -3.85 10.45 -4.75
C ASP A 378 -5.23 10.36 -4.05
N TRP A 379 -6.22 9.74 -4.69
CA TRP A 379 -7.49 9.36 -4.05
C TRP A 379 -7.34 8.26 -2.98
N SER A 380 -6.19 7.61 -2.91
CA SER A 380 -5.87 6.59 -1.93
C SER A 380 -4.93 7.15 -0.87
N PHE A 381 -5.47 7.54 0.28
CA PHE A 381 -4.66 7.93 1.44
C PHE A 381 -3.64 6.82 1.80
N ALA A 382 -4.02 5.55 1.59
CA ALA A 382 -3.14 4.41 1.84
C ALA A 382 -1.88 4.42 0.96
N ALA A 383 -2.00 4.80 -0.32
CA ALA A 383 -0.85 4.91 -1.20
C ALA A 383 0.08 6.08 -0.78
N GLN A 384 -0.50 7.18 -0.32
CA GLN A 384 0.24 8.32 0.21
C GLN A 384 0.96 7.95 1.51
N ASP A 385 0.28 7.29 2.45
CA ASP A 385 0.90 6.82 3.70
C ASP A 385 2.03 5.83 3.42
N GLN A 386 1.83 4.86 2.53
CA GLN A 386 2.90 3.94 2.14
C GLN A 386 4.12 4.66 1.54
N ALA A 387 3.93 5.68 0.71
CA ALA A 387 5.01 6.48 0.15
C ALA A 387 5.73 7.28 1.23
N LEU A 388 4.99 7.90 2.15
CA LEU A 388 5.53 8.62 3.30
C LEU A 388 6.35 7.72 4.23
N ARG A 389 5.87 6.48 4.50
CA ARG A 389 6.55 5.49 5.33
C ARG A 389 7.88 4.99 4.73
N ARG A 390 8.28 5.45 3.56
CA ARG A 390 9.65 5.24 3.04
C ARG A 390 10.65 6.18 3.70
N LEU A 391 10.19 7.32 4.16
CA LEU A 391 10.97 8.34 4.86
C LEU A 391 10.78 8.25 6.39
N TRP A 392 9.53 8.22 6.86
CA TRP A 392 9.20 8.10 8.29
C TRP A 392 9.02 6.63 8.70
N ARG A 393 10.11 6.00 9.09
CA ARG A 393 10.16 4.58 9.44
C ARG A 393 11.26 4.31 10.46
N PHE A 394 11.31 3.08 10.98
CA PHE A 394 12.36 2.64 11.90
C PHE A 394 13.76 2.98 11.35
N GLY A 395 14.59 3.61 12.20
CA GLY A 395 15.92 4.11 11.85
C GLY A 395 15.95 5.58 11.41
N GLN A 396 14.81 6.27 11.29
CA GLN A 396 14.76 7.72 11.18
C GLN A 396 15.14 8.33 12.55
N GLN A 397 16.00 9.34 12.54
CA GLN A 397 16.49 9.99 13.76
C GLN A 397 16.07 11.46 13.88
N THR A 398 15.56 12.03 12.80
CA THR A 398 15.19 13.43 12.70
C THR A 398 13.69 13.61 12.58
N HIS A 399 13.15 14.66 13.20
CA HIS A 399 11.74 15.07 13.01
C HIS A 399 11.40 15.15 11.52
N VAL A 400 10.44 14.37 11.07
CA VAL A 400 10.01 14.34 9.66
C VAL A 400 8.95 15.40 9.42
N GLN A 401 9.17 16.21 8.41
CA GLN A 401 8.23 17.22 7.94
C GLN A 401 7.71 16.88 6.56
N VAL A 402 6.42 17.06 6.38
CA VAL A 402 5.72 16.75 5.12
C VAL A 402 4.81 17.91 4.75
N ASP A 403 5.01 18.43 3.56
CA ASP A 403 4.19 19.50 3.02
C ASP A 403 3.31 18.97 1.88
N MET A 404 2.00 19.12 2.06
CA MET A 404 0.98 18.77 1.08
C MET A 404 0.67 20.01 0.25
N CYS A 405 1.28 20.16 -0.92
CA CYS A 405 1.07 21.31 -1.79
C CYS A 405 -0.32 21.27 -2.44
N GLN A 406 -1.12 22.25 -2.17
CA GLN A 406 -2.50 22.39 -2.63
C GLN A 406 -2.70 23.72 -3.32
N ALA A 407 -3.30 23.71 -4.52
CA ALA A 407 -3.80 24.93 -5.13
C ALA A 407 -5.15 25.32 -4.50
N GLU A 408 -5.47 26.60 -4.47
CA GLU A 408 -6.83 27.11 -4.17
C GLU A 408 -7.74 26.81 -5.38
N HIS A 409 -8.00 25.50 -5.58
CA HIS A 409 -8.73 25.01 -6.73
C HIS A 409 -9.72 23.90 -6.32
N PRO A 410 -10.99 23.92 -6.79
CA PRO A 410 -12.03 22.98 -6.36
C PRO A 410 -11.64 21.49 -6.50
N ILE A 411 -10.82 21.15 -7.47
CA ILE A 411 -10.36 19.76 -7.68
C ILE A 411 -9.40 19.31 -6.55
N ASP A 412 -8.42 20.15 -6.17
CA ASP A 412 -7.51 19.81 -5.06
C ASP A 412 -8.25 19.71 -3.72
N GLU A 413 -9.21 20.61 -3.47
CA GLU A 413 -10.08 20.58 -2.29
C GLU A 413 -10.93 19.31 -2.24
N ALA A 414 -11.49 18.90 -3.38
CA ALA A 414 -12.28 17.67 -3.48
C ALA A 414 -11.43 16.44 -3.14
N VAL A 415 -10.20 16.34 -3.68
CA VAL A 415 -9.26 15.24 -3.41
C VAL A 415 -8.94 15.17 -1.91
N GLN A 416 -8.61 16.31 -1.30
CA GLN A 416 -8.29 16.39 0.13
C GLN A 416 -9.49 15.97 1.01
N SER A 417 -10.66 16.48 0.72
CA SER A 417 -11.89 16.15 1.47
C SER A 417 -12.20 14.65 1.43
N VAL A 418 -12.08 14.05 0.25
CA VAL A 418 -12.31 12.61 0.07
C VAL A 418 -11.27 11.79 0.82
N ASN A 419 -9.99 12.16 0.75
CA ASN A 419 -8.92 11.47 1.47
C ASN A 419 -9.13 11.51 2.98
N THR A 420 -9.41 12.69 3.53
CA THR A 420 -9.67 12.86 4.97
C THR A 420 -10.86 12.01 5.43
N ARG A 421 -11.93 11.94 4.64
CA ARG A 421 -13.09 11.09 4.95
C ARG A 421 -12.75 9.60 4.92
N LYS A 422 -12.03 9.15 3.88
CA LYS A 422 -11.62 7.74 3.72
C LYS A 422 -10.68 7.32 4.85
N GLU A 423 -9.69 8.15 5.17
CA GLU A 423 -8.74 7.91 6.25
C GLU A 423 -9.44 7.79 7.60
N LYS A 424 -10.29 8.76 7.97
CA LYS A 424 -11.05 8.70 9.23
C LYS A 424 -11.89 7.44 9.34
N SER A 425 -12.56 7.06 8.26
CA SER A 425 -13.42 5.87 8.27
C SER A 425 -12.61 4.57 8.30
N ALA A 426 -11.47 4.48 7.59
CA ALA A 426 -10.57 3.34 7.67
C ALA A 426 -9.96 3.21 9.08
N ASN A 427 -9.57 4.33 9.70
CA ASN A 427 -9.01 4.34 11.06
C ASN A 427 -10.03 3.85 12.09
N LYS A 428 -11.30 4.17 11.98
CA LYS A 428 -12.36 3.62 12.84
C LYS A 428 -12.44 2.09 12.75
N ILE A 429 -12.30 1.53 11.56
CA ILE A 429 -12.34 0.08 11.36
C ILE A 429 -11.06 -0.59 11.86
N ILE A 430 -9.91 0.00 11.60
CA ILE A 430 -8.61 -0.64 11.83
C ILE A 430 -8.03 -0.34 13.21
N ASN A 431 -8.22 0.86 13.73
CA ASN A 431 -7.67 1.32 15.01
C ASN A 431 -8.75 1.48 16.10
N GLY A 432 -10.04 1.43 15.75
CA GLY A 432 -11.15 1.64 16.70
C GLY A 432 -11.34 3.09 17.14
N VAL A 433 -10.74 4.07 16.41
CA VAL A 433 -10.73 5.50 16.77
C VAL A 433 -11.16 6.39 15.62
#